data_6d03ffcfc29792114d1d513b3feb66f6
#
_entry.id   6d03ffcfc29792114d1d513b3feb66f6
#
_cell.length_a   1.000
_cell.length_b   1.000
_cell.length_c   1.000
_cell.angle_alpha   90.00
_cell.angle_beta   90.00
_cell.angle_gamma   90.00
#
_symmetry.space_group_name_H-M   'P 1'
#
loop_
_entity.id
_entity.type
_entity.pdbx_description
1 polymer ?
#
loop_
_entity_poly.entity_id
_entity_poly.type
_entity_poly.pdbx_seq_one_letter_code
_entity_poly.pdbx_strand_id
1 'polypeptide(L)'
;MKKLILFFAAAFALVATSCAGSGNKSKDPVETQQPAENEAATAASQSLAANGLPVVVDFSAEWCPPCRQLKPIFAKLKEEYAGKVDFITVNVDSLPDLSSEYGISSIPALVYLSPDGKEVYRSIGFQEASQIKADISRYLKN
;
A
#
# COMPACT_ATOMS: atom_id res chain seq x y z
N MET A 1 18.26 -45.86 -10.99
CA MET A 1 18.70 -45.80 -12.37
C MET A 1 19.07 -44.34 -12.63
N LYS A 2 20.29 -43.94 -12.31
CA LYS A 2 21.49 -43.83 -13.14
C LYS A 2 21.25 -43.15 -14.49
N LYS A 3 21.77 -41.88 -14.63
CA LYS A 3 22.52 -41.28 -15.72
C LYS A 3 22.53 -39.78 -15.45
N LEU A 4 23.53 -39.08 -15.00
CA LEU A 4 24.93 -38.88 -15.40
C LEU A 4 25.10 -38.53 -16.89
N ILE A 5 25.49 -37.28 -17.19
CA ILE A 5 26.27 -36.78 -18.35
C ILE A 5 26.44 -35.28 -18.08
N LEU A 6 27.57 -34.76 -17.66
CA LEU A 6 28.86 -34.47 -18.30
C LEU A 6 28.89 -33.14 -19.09
N PHE A 7 29.66 -32.19 -18.51
CA PHE A 7 30.62 -31.23 -19.10
C PHE A 7 30.31 -30.55 -20.43
N PHE A 8 30.37 -29.25 -20.42
CA PHE A 8 31.19 -28.50 -21.38
C PHE A 8 31.71 -27.22 -20.76
N ALA A 9 33.02 -27.19 -20.55
CA ALA A 9 33.79 -25.98 -20.34
C ALA A 9 34.18 -25.40 -21.70
N ALA A 10 34.00 -24.11 -21.89
CA ALA A 10 34.71 -23.40 -22.94
C ALA A 10 35.02 -21.97 -22.47
N ALA A 11 36.28 -21.77 -22.18
CA ALA A 11 36.90 -20.47 -22.00
C ALA A 11 37.16 -19.82 -23.37
N PHE A 12 36.89 -18.52 -23.52
CA PHE A 12 37.55 -17.67 -24.53
C PHE A 12 37.43 -16.20 -24.09
N ALA A 13 38.50 -15.67 -23.61
CA ALA A 13 39.43 -14.72 -24.20
C ALA A 13 38.99 -13.25 -24.21
N LEU A 14 39.81 -12.48 -23.52
CA LEU A 14 39.89 -11.01 -23.49
C LEU A 14 39.99 -10.40 -24.90
N VAL A 15 39.27 -9.29 -25.11
CA VAL A 15 39.74 -8.21 -26.00
C VAL A 15 39.45 -6.88 -25.28
N ALA A 16 40.53 -6.24 -24.87
CA ALA A 16 40.54 -4.84 -24.55
C ALA A 16 40.66 -4.03 -25.84
N THR A 17 39.75 -3.07 -26.04
CA THR A 17 40.01 -1.99 -27.00
C THR A 17 39.44 -0.70 -26.42
N SER A 18 40.38 0.15 -26.08
CA SER A 18 40.21 1.57 -25.74
C SER A 18 39.85 2.33 -27.02
N CYS A 19 38.85 3.20 -26.99
CA CYS A 19 38.84 4.42 -27.80
C CYS A 19 37.92 5.47 -27.14
N ALA A 20 38.52 6.60 -26.88
CA ALA A 20 37.90 7.86 -26.49
C ALA A 20 37.06 8.42 -27.64
N GLY A 21 35.92 9.05 -27.29
CA GLY A 21 35.06 9.76 -28.24
C GLY A 21 33.99 10.56 -27.51
N SER A 22 34.26 11.84 -27.34
CA SER A 22 33.38 12.91 -26.84
C SER A 22 32.09 13.01 -27.68
N GLY A 23 30.94 13.32 -27.03
CA GLY A 23 29.76 13.80 -27.75
C GLY A 23 28.42 13.56 -27.12
N ASN A 24 28.08 14.38 -26.11
CA ASN A 24 26.78 15.02 -25.84
C ASN A 24 25.51 14.44 -26.51
N LYS A 25 24.54 14.09 -25.70
CA LYS A 25 23.14 14.52 -25.67
C LYS A 25 22.20 13.47 -25.06
N SER A 26 21.84 13.75 -23.83
CA SER A 26 20.51 13.58 -23.22
C SER A 26 19.52 12.62 -23.87
N LYS A 27 19.28 11.52 -23.23
CA LYS A 27 17.94 10.98 -22.95
C LYS A 27 18.09 9.92 -21.87
N ASP A 28 17.79 10.33 -20.65
CA ASP A 28 17.69 9.40 -19.53
C ASP A 28 16.48 8.49 -19.75
N PRO A 29 16.65 7.17 -19.73
CA PRO A 29 15.54 6.29 -19.42
C PRO A 29 15.34 6.44 -17.91
N VAL A 30 14.17 6.91 -17.52
CA VAL A 30 13.65 6.82 -16.16
C VAL A 30 13.73 5.36 -15.74
N GLU A 31 14.80 5.01 -15.04
CA GLU A 31 14.93 3.76 -14.34
C GLU A 31 13.97 3.83 -13.15
N THR A 32 12.86 3.16 -13.31
CA THR A 32 11.88 2.89 -12.28
C THR A 32 12.56 2.10 -11.17
N GLN A 33 13.15 2.81 -10.21
CA GLN A 33 13.54 2.23 -8.93
C GLN A 33 12.30 2.19 -8.05
N GLN A 34 11.62 1.08 -8.10
CA GLN A 34 10.56 0.74 -7.16
C GLN A 34 10.74 -0.73 -6.80
N PRO A 35 11.39 -1.02 -5.68
CA PRO A 35 11.02 -2.18 -4.87
C PRO A 35 11.09 -2.03 -3.35
N ALA A 36 11.64 -0.97 -2.76
CA ALA A 36 11.85 -0.94 -1.31
C ALA A 36 10.66 -0.37 -0.50
N GLU A 37 9.87 0.54 -1.08
CA GLU A 37 8.71 1.15 -0.39
C GLU A 37 7.49 0.21 -0.34
N ASN A 38 7.42 -0.78 -1.23
CA ASN A 38 6.26 -1.67 -1.32
C ASN A 38 6.30 -2.83 -0.30
N GLU A 39 7.45 -3.23 0.19
CA GLU A 39 7.54 -4.32 1.19
C GLU A 39 7.15 -3.88 2.59
N ALA A 40 7.54 -2.68 3.03
CA ALA A 40 7.17 -2.14 4.33
C ALA A 40 5.66 -1.86 4.41
N ALA A 41 5.09 -1.21 3.41
CA ALA A 41 3.65 -0.97 3.30
C ALA A 41 2.85 -2.28 3.25
N THR A 42 3.37 -3.32 2.61
CA THR A 42 2.74 -4.64 2.56
C THR A 42 2.73 -5.30 3.93
N ALA A 43 3.81 -5.21 4.71
CA ALA A 43 3.89 -5.79 6.05
C ALA A 43 2.96 -5.07 7.04
N ALA A 44 2.91 -3.74 7.00
CA ALA A 44 1.99 -2.94 7.81
C ALA A 44 0.52 -3.22 7.46
N SER A 45 0.21 -3.32 6.18
CA SER A 45 -1.14 -3.65 5.69
C SER A 45 -1.60 -5.05 6.12
N GLN A 46 -0.73 -6.04 6.07
CA GLN A 46 -1.01 -7.39 6.55
C GLN A 46 -1.24 -7.42 8.07
N SER A 47 -0.52 -6.59 8.83
CA SER A 47 -0.72 -6.44 10.27
C SER A 47 -2.10 -5.85 10.61
N LEU A 48 -2.60 -4.91 9.80
CA LEU A 48 -3.93 -4.33 9.97
C LEU A 48 -5.05 -5.32 9.58
N ALA A 49 -4.82 -6.20 8.60
CA ALA A 49 -5.79 -7.22 8.15
C ALA A 49 -5.57 -8.60 8.80
N ALA A 50 -5.00 -8.65 10.00
CA ALA A 50 -4.60 -9.89 10.69
C ALA A 50 -5.77 -10.87 10.95
N ASN A 51 -7.02 -10.38 10.97
CA ASN A 51 -8.21 -11.19 11.22
C ASN A 51 -8.76 -11.90 9.97
N GLY A 52 -8.14 -11.69 8.80
CA GLY A 52 -8.63 -12.25 7.53
C GLY A 52 -9.95 -11.65 7.05
N LEU A 53 -10.35 -10.52 7.60
CA LEU A 53 -11.48 -9.71 7.15
C LEU A 53 -10.99 -8.53 6.31
N PRO A 54 -11.81 -8.03 5.38
CA PRO A 54 -11.56 -6.73 4.78
C PRO A 54 -11.52 -5.63 5.84
N VAL A 55 -10.71 -4.61 5.64
CA VAL A 55 -10.52 -3.53 6.61
C VAL A 55 -10.76 -2.16 5.98
N VAL A 56 -11.42 -1.27 6.71
CA VAL A 56 -11.44 0.17 6.42
C VAL A 56 -10.61 0.87 7.49
N VAL A 57 -9.55 1.54 7.08
CA VAL A 57 -8.64 2.29 7.97
C VAL A 57 -8.93 3.78 7.82
N ASP A 58 -9.27 4.44 8.92
CA ASP A 58 -9.42 5.90 9.01
C ASP A 58 -8.14 6.52 9.57
N PHE A 59 -7.38 7.21 8.74
CA PHE A 59 -6.26 8.03 9.15
C PHE A 59 -6.76 9.42 9.52
N SER A 60 -6.64 9.79 10.78
CA SER A 60 -7.26 10.97 11.35
C SER A 60 -6.43 11.61 12.46
N ALA A 61 -6.84 12.80 12.93
CA ALA A 61 -6.27 13.48 14.09
C ALA A 61 -7.36 14.22 14.89
N GLU A 62 -7.12 14.43 16.19
CA GLU A 62 -8.09 15.10 17.06
C GLU A 62 -8.28 16.59 16.72
N TRP A 63 -7.26 17.26 16.21
CA TRP A 63 -7.32 18.66 15.79
C TRP A 63 -8.00 18.89 14.44
N CYS A 64 -8.29 17.82 13.68
CA CYS A 64 -8.86 17.90 12.34
C CYS A 64 -10.40 18.01 12.38
N PRO A 65 -11.02 19.14 11.97
CA PRO A 65 -12.47 19.30 12.05
C PRO A 65 -13.28 18.30 11.25
N PRO A 66 -12.95 17.98 9.97
CA PRO A 66 -13.68 16.97 9.19
C PRO A 66 -13.51 15.55 9.75
N CYS A 67 -12.36 15.24 10.38
CA CYS A 67 -12.14 13.97 11.03
C CYS A 67 -13.11 13.78 12.22
N ARG A 68 -13.32 14.83 13.02
CA ARG A 68 -14.29 14.79 14.12
C ARG A 68 -15.72 14.55 13.68
N GLN A 69 -16.09 15.04 12.48
CA GLN A 69 -17.41 14.78 11.89
C GLN A 69 -17.53 13.33 11.40
N LEU A 70 -16.45 12.77 10.88
CA LEU A 70 -16.40 11.38 10.41
C LEU A 70 -16.47 10.36 11.57
N LYS A 71 -15.87 10.68 12.71
CA LYS A 71 -15.74 9.78 13.87
C LYS A 71 -17.05 9.09 14.29
N PRO A 72 -18.19 9.80 14.49
CA PRO A 72 -19.46 9.14 14.84
C PRO A 72 -20.04 8.29 13.71
N ILE A 73 -19.81 8.66 12.45
CA ILE A 73 -20.22 7.88 11.29
C ILE A 73 -19.44 6.57 11.26
N PHE A 74 -18.13 6.66 11.42
CA PHE A 74 -17.21 5.52 11.42
C PHE A 74 -17.53 4.54 12.55
N ALA A 75 -17.82 5.04 13.75
CA ALA A 75 -18.23 4.21 14.89
C ALA A 75 -19.53 3.42 14.62
N LYS A 76 -20.54 4.05 14.04
CA LYS A 76 -21.79 3.38 13.65
C LYS A 76 -21.58 2.32 12.58
N LEU A 77 -20.74 2.60 11.58
CA LEU A 77 -20.42 1.64 10.53
C LEU A 77 -19.64 0.45 11.10
N LYS A 78 -18.74 0.66 12.04
CA LYS A 78 -18.04 -0.41 12.75
C LYS A 78 -19.01 -1.39 13.42
N GLU A 79 -20.06 -0.89 14.06
CA GLU A 79 -21.09 -1.72 14.66
C GLU A 79 -21.95 -2.46 13.59
N GLU A 80 -22.34 -1.75 12.52
CA GLU A 80 -23.16 -2.29 11.46
C GLU A 80 -22.45 -3.41 10.66
N TYR A 81 -21.14 -3.29 10.47
CA TYR A 81 -20.33 -4.25 9.71
C TYR A 81 -19.57 -5.24 10.59
N ALA A 82 -19.87 -5.32 11.89
CA ALA A 82 -19.19 -6.23 12.81
C ALA A 82 -19.17 -7.68 12.28
N GLY A 83 -17.98 -8.29 12.26
CA GLY A 83 -17.75 -9.64 11.74
C GLY A 83 -17.74 -9.77 10.20
N LYS A 84 -17.88 -8.68 9.46
CA LYS A 84 -17.83 -8.65 7.99
C LYS A 84 -16.71 -7.77 7.47
N VAL A 85 -16.50 -6.62 8.09
CA VAL A 85 -15.46 -5.65 7.76
C VAL A 85 -14.92 -5.09 9.06
N ASP A 86 -13.62 -5.07 9.22
CA ASP A 86 -12.97 -4.41 10.35
C ASP A 86 -12.83 -2.90 10.09
N PHE A 87 -13.02 -2.11 11.15
CA PHE A 87 -12.87 -0.65 11.13
C PHE A 87 -11.81 -0.24 12.13
N ILE A 88 -10.73 0.34 11.63
CA ILE A 88 -9.56 0.74 12.43
C ILE A 88 -9.33 2.24 12.27
N THR A 89 -9.16 2.95 13.39
CA THR A 89 -8.77 4.37 13.36
C THR A 89 -7.29 4.48 13.71
N VAL A 90 -6.54 5.13 12.87
CA VAL A 90 -5.12 5.46 13.04
C VAL A 90 -4.98 6.95 13.28
N ASN A 91 -4.46 7.33 14.45
CA ASN A 91 -4.11 8.72 14.71
C ASN A 91 -2.72 9.00 14.11
N VAL A 92 -2.66 9.93 13.16
CA VAL A 92 -1.44 10.25 12.41
C VAL A 92 -0.34 10.87 13.27
N ASP A 93 -0.71 11.53 14.38
CA ASP A 93 0.26 12.11 15.32
C ASP A 93 0.88 11.04 16.23
N SER A 94 0.11 9.99 16.53
CA SER A 94 0.57 8.88 17.39
C SER A 94 1.32 7.81 16.64
N LEU A 95 1.01 7.61 15.35
CA LEU A 95 1.59 6.60 14.47
C LEU A 95 2.10 7.24 13.17
N PRO A 96 3.10 8.14 13.26
CA PRO A 96 3.60 8.86 12.08
C PRO A 96 4.29 7.93 11.07
N ASP A 97 4.98 6.90 11.53
CA ASP A 97 5.65 5.93 10.66
C ASP A 97 4.62 5.17 9.80
N LEU A 98 3.55 4.68 10.41
CA LEU A 98 2.47 4.00 9.70
C LEU A 98 1.78 4.94 8.68
N SER A 99 1.56 6.19 9.07
CA SER A 99 0.98 7.21 8.17
C SER A 99 1.89 7.49 6.97
N SER A 100 3.20 7.51 7.20
CA SER A 100 4.21 7.66 6.16
C SER A 100 4.26 6.45 5.22
N GLU A 101 4.22 5.22 5.77
CA GLU A 101 4.19 3.98 5.00
C GLU A 101 2.98 3.92 4.05
N TYR A 102 1.82 4.40 4.52
CA TYR A 102 0.63 4.53 3.68
C TYR A 102 0.62 5.77 2.79
N GLY A 103 1.65 6.61 2.84
CA GLY A 103 1.75 7.84 2.05
C GLY A 103 0.60 8.82 2.34
N ILE A 104 0.16 8.93 3.61
CA ILE A 104 -0.93 9.81 4.01
C ILE A 104 -0.46 11.26 4.01
N SER A 105 -0.90 12.02 3.02
CA SER A 105 -0.57 13.44 2.87
C SER A 105 -1.70 14.40 3.28
N SER A 106 -2.90 13.87 3.46
CA SER A 106 -4.09 14.67 3.84
C SER A 106 -5.05 13.81 4.65
N ILE A 107 -5.73 14.41 5.63
CA ILE A 107 -6.70 13.75 6.51
C ILE A 107 -8.06 14.48 6.50
N PRO A 108 -9.16 13.74 6.76
CA PRO A 108 -9.22 12.29 6.93
C PRO A 108 -8.90 11.54 5.64
N ALA A 109 -8.31 10.36 5.76
CA ALA A 109 -8.07 9.47 4.65
C ALA A 109 -8.59 8.07 5.00
N LEU A 110 -9.49 7.55 4.17
CA LEU A 110 -10.00 6.19 4.32
C LEU A 110 -9.27 5.27 3.33
N VAL A 111 -8.59 4.25 3.87
CA VAL A 111 -7.89 3.22 3.10
C VAL A 111 -8.65 1.91 3.25
N TYR A 112 -8.97 1.28 2.13
CA TYR A 112 -9.73 0.03 2.08
C TYR A 112 -8.78 -1.11 1.74
N LEU A 113 -8.67 -2.07 2.64
CA LEU A 113 -7.80 -3.24 2.50
C LEU A 113 -8.63 -4.49 2.28
N SER A 114 -8.20 -5.33 1.33
CA SER A 114 -8.71 -6.69 1.15
C SER A 114 -8.27 -7.60 2.31
N PRO A 115 -8.87 -8.81 2.46
CA PRO A 115 -8.53 -9.74 3.54
C PRO A 115 -7.07 -10.17 3.60
N ASP A 116 -6.34 -10.07 2.50
CA ASP A 116 -4.89 -10.31 2.40
C ASP A 116 -4.04 -9.07 2.71
N GLY A 117 -4.67 -7.97 3.17
CA GLY A 117 -4.00 -6.73 3.55
C GLY A 117 -3.63 -5.82 2.39
N LYS A 118 -4.04 -6.12 1.16
CA LYS A 118 -3.74 -5.30 -0.01
C LYS A 118 -4.68 -4.10 -0.09
N GLU A 119 -4.14 -2.91 -0.31
CA GLU A 119 -4.95 -1.73 -0.59
C GLU A 119 -5.69 -1.89 -1.93
N VAL A 120 -7.01 -1.79 -1.89
CA VAL A 120 -7.89 -1.91 -3.06
C VAL A 120 -8.53 -0.60 -3.46
N TYR A 121 -8.64 0.34 -2.51
CA TYR A 121 -9.19 1.66 -2.74
C TYR A 121 -8.77 2.65 -1.65
N ARG A 122 -8.80 3.93 -1.97
CA ARG A 122 -8.53 5.04 -1.04
C ARG A 122 -9.43 6.22 -1.35
N SER A 123 -9.91 6.89 -0.32
CA SER A 123 -10.60 8.19 -0.45
C SER A 123 -10.01 9.21 0.51
N ILE A 124 -9.97 10.46 0.09
CA ILE A 124 -9.42 11.58 0.87
C ILE A 124 -10.53 12.58 1.17
N GLY A 125 -10.58 13.04 2.40
CA GLY A 125 -11.57 14.00 2.89
C GLY A 125 -12.77 13.34 3.56
N PHE A 126 -13.68 14.18 4.07
CA PHE A 126 -14.91 13.74 4.72
C PHE A 126 -15.81 12.97 3.75
N GLN A 127 -16.39 11.87 4.24
CA GLN A 127 -17.38 11.07 3.52
C GLN A 127 -18.62 10.81 4.37
N GLU A 128 -19.77 10.85 3.71
CA GLU A 128 -21.03 10.42 4.30
C GLU A 128 -21.09 8.88 4.44
N ALA A 129 -21.90 8.40 5.39
CA ALA A 129 -22.09 6.97 5.61
C ALA A 129 -22.51 6.21 4.35
N SER A 130 -23.36 6.81 3.51
CA SER A 130 -23.82 6.24 2.26
C SER A 130 -22.69 6.00 1.26
N GLN A 131 -21.73 6.93 1.20
CA GLN A 131 -20.57 6.81 0.33
C GLN A 131 -19.63 5.71 0.80
N ILE A 132 -19.33 5.65 2.10
CA ILE A 132 -18.49 4.60 2.68
C ILE A 132 -19.12 3.21 2.44
N LYS A 133 -20.44 3.05 2.62
CA LYS A 133 -21.15 1.82 2.31
C LYS A 133 -21.07 1.42 0.84
N ALA A 134 -21.19 2.39 -0.06
CA ALA A 134 -21.06 2.15 -1.49
C ALA A 134 -19.64 1.68 -1.85
N ASP A 135 -18.62 2.30 -1.24
CA ASP A 135 -17.21 1.93 -1.45
C ASP A 135 -16.92 0.53 -0.90
N ILE A 136 -17.39 0.19 0.30
CA ILE A 136 -17.32 -1.18 0.84
C ILE A 136 -17.96 -2.18 -0.14
N SER A 137 -19.16 -1.88 -0.61
CA SER A 137 -19.89 -2.77 -1.53
C SER A 137 -19.21 -2.92 -2.87
N ARG A 138 -18.43 -1.92 -3.30
CA ARG A 138 -17.72 -1.92 -4.58
C ARG A 138 -16.36 -2.60 -4.51
N TYR A 139 -15.59 -2.32 -3.48
CA TYR A 139 -14.16 -2.66 -3.41
C TYR A 139 -13.83 -3.79 -2.44
N LEU A 140 -14.67 -4.04 -1.43
CA LEU A 140 -14.47 -5.08 -0.42
C LEU A 140 -15.45 -6.26 -0.57
N LYS A 141 -15.94 -6.53 -1.78
CA LYS A 141 -16.74 -7.73 -2.04
C LYS A 141 -15.86 -8.99 -1.92
N ASN A 142 -16.32 -9.92 -1.10
CA ASN A 142 -15.82 -11.30 -1.09
C ASN A 142 -16.38 -12.06 -2.30
#